data_87b8f08378021d969e2553c6fa3a08b2
#
_entry.id   87b8f08378021d969e2553c6fa3a08b2
#
_cell.length_a   1.000
_cell.length_b   1.000
_cell.length_c   1.000
_cell.angle_alpha   90.00
_cell.angle_beta   90.00
_cell.angle_gamma   90.00
#
_symmetry.space_group_name_H-M   'P 1'
#
loop_
_entity.id
_entity.type
_entity.pdbx_description
1 polymer ?
#
loop_
_entity_poly.entity_id
_entity_poly.type
_entity_poly.pdbx_seq_one_letter_code
_entity_poly.pdbx_strand_id
1 'polypeptide(L)'
;ELAQIAGRAGRHLRDGTFGVTGHVDPFDEELVGRIEGHHFDNVKVLQWRTTDLDFKSIQTLRASLETGPRVPGLTRALPAVDQQALEQLSRYPEIRDLADSPARVEKLWEACALPDYRRITPAQHADLIATLFSDLVRYGTVNENFLAEQVHRADRTDGEIDTLSARIAQIRTWTYVSNRPSWLADPTHWQEKTRGNRGSIVRCAT
;
A
#
# COMPACT_ATOMS: atom_id res chain seq x y z
N GLU A 1 4.96 18.05 6.83
CA GLU A 1 3.88 17.63 5.93
C GLU A 1 3.30 18.80 5.14
N LEU A 2 2.89 19.92 5.80
CA LEU A 2 2.35 21.11 5.12
C LEU A 2 3.34 21.67 4.08
N ALA A 3 4.63 21.74 4.39
CA ALA A 3 5.66 22.20 3.45
C ALA A 3 5.82 21.28 2.22
N GLN A 4 5.60 19.97 2.36
CA GLN A 4 5.58 19.05 1.22
C GLN A 4 4.37 19.28 0.31
N ILE A 5 3.24 19.70 0.87
CA ILE A 5 2.04 20.06 0.12
C ILE A 5 2.27 21.41 -0.58
N ALA A 6 2.72 22.42 0.16
CA ALA A 6 3.04 23.76 -0.36
C ALA A 6 4.10 23.71 -1.47
N GLY A 7 5.15 22.89 -1.31
CA GLY A 7 6.21 22.70 -2.31
C GLY A 7 5.76 22.08 -3.64
N ARG A 8 4.50 21.63 -3.76
CA ARG A 8 3.92 21.18 -5.04
C ARG A 8 3.25 22.31 -5.82
N ALA A 9 3.05 23.48 -5.23
CA ALA A 9 2.37 24.60 -5.85
C ALA A 9 3.19 25.23 -6.99
N GLY A 10 4.53 25.26 -6.85
CA GLY A 10 5.45 25.73 -7.88
C GLY A 10 6.06 24.61 -8.71
N ARG A 11 6.43 24.89 -9.96
CA ARG A 11 7.19 23.96 -10.81
C ARG A 11 8.34 24.68 -11.50
N HIS A 12 9.55 24.16 -11.37
CA HIS A 12 10.78 24.72 -11.91
C HIS A 12 11.01 26.18 -11.45
N LEU A 13 10.99 27.12 -12.38
CA LEU A 13 11.19 28.55 -12.14
C LEU A 13 9.88 29.35 -11.96
N ARG A 14 8.74 28.67 -11.85
CA ARG A 14 7.44 29.34 -11.61
C ARG A 14 7.10 29.29 -10.15
N ASP A 15 6.88 30.45 -9.58
CA ASP A 15 6.37 30.57 -8.22
C ASP A 15 4.95 29.99 -8.12
N GLY A 16 4.66 29.39 -6.98
CA GLY A 16 3.33 28.89 -6.66
C GLY A 16 2.81 29.55 -5.39
N THR A 17 1.50 29.51 -5.21
CA THR A 17 0.86 29.97 -3.98
C THR A 17 0.28 28.79 -3.22
N PHE A 18 0.27 28.90 -1.91
CA PHE A 18 -0.38 27.92 -1.03
C PHE A 18 -1.26 28.65 -0.01
N GLY A 19 -2.23 27.95 0.55
CA GLY A 19 -3.14 28.51 1.54
C GLY A 19 -4.14 27.48 2.02
N VAL A 20 -5.11 27.94 2.79
CA VAL A 20 -6.22 27.16 3.30
C VAL A 20 -7.48 27.36 2.48
N THR A 21 -8.41 26.42 2.54
CA THR A 21 -9.75 26.58 1.93
C THR A 21 -10.63 27.47 2.81
N GLY A 22 -11.66 28.10 2.23
CA GLY A 22 -12.47 29.12 2.89
C GLY A 22 -13.25 28.74 4.16
N HIS A 23 -13.13 27.50 4.63
CA HIS A 23 -13.76 27.01 5.87
C HIS A 23 -12.74 26.74 7.00
N VAL A 24 -11.47 27.11 6.79
CA VAL A 24 -10.39 26.88 7.76
C VAL A 24 -9.72 28.21 8.05
N ASP A 25 -9.35 28.44 9.30
CA ASP A 25 -8.62 29.66 9.67
C ASP A 25 -7.31 29.77 8.91
N PRO A 26 -6.90 30.99 8.51
CA PRO A 26 -5.63 31.23 7.86
C PRO A 26 -4.45 30.69 8.68
N PHE A 27 -3.37 30.28 8.00
CA PHE A 27 -2.13 29.96 8.69
C PHE A 27 -1.60 31.20 9.42
N ASP A 28 -1.01 30.99 10.61
CA ASP A 28 -0.28 32.06 11.30
C ASP A 28 0.96 32.48 10.49
N GLU A 29 1.39 33.74 10.68
CA GLU A 29 2.52 34.32 9.94
C GLU A 29 3.84 33.59 10.23
N GLU A 30 4.03 33.06 11.44
CA GLU A 30 5.22 32.29 11.80
C GLU A 30 5.30 31.01 10.98
N LEU A 31 4.20 30.24 10.88
CA LEU A 31 4.13 29.04 10.08
C LEU A 31 4.36 29.31 8.59
N VAL A 32 3.75 30.38 8.06
CA VAL A 32 3.97 30.82 6.68
C VAL A 32 5.44 31.11 6.45
N GLY A 33 6.05 31.94 7.29
CA GLY A 33 7.47 32.29 7.18
C GLY A 33 8.41 31.10 7.30
N ARG A 34 8.08 30.11 8.14
CA ARG A 34 8.84 28.84 8.24
C ARG A 34 8.75 27.99 6.96
N ILE A 35 7.56 27.94 6.34
CA ILE A 35 7.35 27.20 5.09
C ILE A 35 8.09 27.87 3.94
N GLU A 36 7.93 29.19 3.77
CA GLU A 36 8.57 29.98 2.71
C GLU A 36 10.08 30.04 2.87
N GLY A 37 10.57 30.24 4.11
CA GLY A 37 11.98 30.24 4.43
C GLY A 37 12.64 28.88 4.52
N HIS A 38 11.87 27.79 4.33
CA HIS A 38 12.32 26.38 4.42
C HIS A 38 12.99 26.07 5.79
N HIS A 39 12.45 26.64 6.87
CA HIS A 39 12.94 26.44 8.22
C HIS A 39 12.17 25.33 8.95
N PHE A 40 12.83 24.21 9.19
CA PHE A 40 12.25 23.04 9.88
C PHE A 40 13.08 22.65 11.08
N ASP A 41 12.40 22.21 12.13
CA ASP A 41 13.07 21.64 13.28
C ASP A 41 13.77 20.33 12.92
N ASN A 42 14.91 20.07 13.49
CA ASN A 42 15.63 18.82 13.31
C ASN A 42 14.78 17.65 13.83
N VAL A 43 14.73 16.58 13.07
CA VAL A 43 14.10 15.33 13.50
C VAL A 43 14.93 14.73 14.64
N LYS A 44 14.31 14.63 15.83
CA LYS A 44 14.98 14.09 17.03
C LYS A 44 14.94 12.58 17.10
N VAL A 45 13.88 11.98 16.54
CA VAL A 45 13.65 10.53 16.60
C VAL A 45 13.16 10.07 15.22
N LEU A 46 13.81 9.04 14.68
CA LEU A 46 13.44 8.41 13.43
C LEU A 46 12.66 7.10 13.70
N GLN A 47 11.64 6.85 12.91
CA GLN A 47 10.94 5.58 12.94
C GLN A 47 11.80 4.49 12.30
N TRP A 48 11.90 3.36 12.99
CA TRP A 48 12.69 2.21 12.56
C TRP A 48 11.85 0.95 12.54
N ARG A 49 12.15 0.05 11.63
CA ARG A 49 11.55 -1.26 11.52
C ARG A 49 12.65 -2.30 11.28
N THR A 50 12.54 -3.44 11.94
CA THR A 50 13.49 -4.53 11.76
C THR A 50 13.45 -5.08 10.32
N THR A 51 14.61 -5.45 9.82
CA THR A 51 14.80 -6.22 8.58
C THR A 51 15.16 -7.67 8.87
N ASP A 52 15.45 -7.99 10.14
CA ASP A 52 15.80 -9.33 10.60
C ASP A 52 14.52 -10.08 10.99
N LEU A 53 13.89 -10.72 9.99
CA LEU A 53 12.61 -11.41 10.12
C LEU A 53 12.83 -12.91 10.25
N ASP A 54 12.15 -13.55 11.22
CA ASP A 54 12.18 -14.99 11.43
C ASP A 54 10.94 -15.66 10.82
N PHE A 55 11.12 -16.33 9.69
CA PHE A 55 10.07 -17.01 8.93
C PHE A 55 9.80 -18.45 9.36
N LYS A 56 10.36 -18.94 10.47
CA LYS A 56 10.12 -20.34 10.92
C LYS A 56 8.65 -20.65 11.16
N SER A 57 7.90 -19.67 11.64
CA SER A 57 6.44 -19.73 11.84
C SER A 57 5.83 -18.34 11.83
N ILE A 58 4.49 -18.28 11.71
CA ILE A 58 3.77 -16.99 11.85
C ILE A 58 4.06 -16.33 13.22
N GLN A 59 4.18 -17.13 14.29
CA GLN A 59 4.48 -16.62 15.62
C GLN A 59 5.88 -16.00 15.71
N THR A 60 6.90 -16.68 15.18
CA THR A 60 8.28 -16.14 15.21
C THR A 60 8.42 -14.92 14.31
N LEU A 61 7.72 -14.89 13.16
CA LEU A 61 7.66 -13.71 12.31
C LEU A 61 7.05 -12.51 13.06
N ARG A 62 5.90 -12.70 13.71
CA ARG A 62 5.25 -11.65 14.51
C ARG A 62 6.17 -11.17 15.64
N ALA A 63 6.82 -12.08 16.36
CA ALA A 63 7.75 -11.74 17.41
C ALA A 63 8.97 -10.94 16.89
N SER A 64 9.52 -11.31 15.72
CA SER A 64 10.61 -10.57 15.11
C SER A 64 10.20 -9.15 14.71
N LEU A 65 8.98 -8.94 14.21
CA LEU A 65 8.43 -7.63 13.88
C LEU A 65 8.22 -6.70 15.09
N GLU A 66 8.10 -7.28 16.29
CA GLU A 66 8.00 -6.53 17.56
C GLU A 66 9.36 -6.08 18.10
N THR A 67 10.46 -6.50 17.51
CA THR A 67 11.81 -6.14 17.93
C THR A 67 12.02 -4.63 17.80
N GLY A 68 12.50 -4.00 18.88
CA GLY A 68 12.81 -2.58 18.91
C GLY A 68 14.24 -2.28 18.46
N PRO A 69 14.53 -1.03 18.07
CA PRO A 69 15.89 -0.61 17.73
C PRO A 69 16.79 -0.58 18.96
N ARG A 70 18.09 -0.84 18.74
CA ARG A 70 19.13 -0.79 19.79
C ARG A 70 19.95 0.50 19.75
N VAL A 71 19.64 1.40 18.82
CA VAL A 71 20.39 2.64 18.58
C VAL A 71 19.59 3.83 19.13
N PRO A 72 20.23 4.72 19.94
CA PRO A 72 19.58 5.95 20.39
C PRO A 72 19.11 6.82 19.21
N GLY A 73 18.00 7.50 19.38
CA GLY A 73 17.39 8.32 18.31
C GLY A 73 16.50 7.55 17.33
N LEU A 74 16.40 6.23 17.48
CA LEU A 74 15.43 5.42 16.73
C LEU A 74 14.28 4.98 17.64
N THR A 75 13.08 4.87 17.09
CA THR A 75 11.91 4.28 17.75
C THR A 75 11.25 3.29 16.82
N ARG A 76 10.61 2.26 17.37
CA ARG A 76 9.86 1.30 16.55
C ARG A 76 8.69 2.00 15.86
N ALA A 77 8.59 1.80 14.55
CA ALA A 77 7.47 2.29 13.77
C ALA A 77 6.15 1.65 14.24
N LEU A 78 5.06 2.39 14.13
CA LEU A 78 3.72 1.83 14.35
C LEU A 78 3.44 0.71 13.33
N PRO A 79 2.60 -0.29 13.71
CA PRO A 79 2.20 -1.34 12.80
C PRO A 79 1.61 -0.79 11.50
N ALA A 80 2.25 -1.08 10.38
CA ALA A 80 1.76 -0.71 9.06
C ALA A 80 0.73 -1.74 8.54
N VAL A 81 0.18 -1.48 7.36
CA VAL A 81 -0.90 -2.30 6.76
C VAL A 81 -0.51 -3.78 6.67
N ASP A 82 0.73 -4.09 6.33
CA ASP A 82 1.27 -5.45 6.24
C ASP A 82 1.25 -6.19 7.59
N GLN A 83 1.66 -5.53 8.68
CA GLN A 83 1.59 -6.12 10.03
C GLN A 83 0.14 -6.31 10.49
N GLN A 84 -0.73 -5.34 10.20
CA GLN A 84 -2.16 -5.43 10.51
C GLN A 84 -2.82 -6.59 9.74
N ALA A 85 -2.47 -6.75 8.45
CA ALA A 85 -2.93 -7.87 7.64
C ALA A 85 -2.44 -9.22 8.19
N LEU A 86 -1.16 -9.34 8.54
CA LEU A 86 -0.59 -10.54 9.14
C LEU A 86 -1.28 -10.89 10.48
N GLU A 87 -1.53 -9.89 11.32
CA GLU A 87 -2.25 -10.08 12.60
C GLU A 87 -3.65 -10.64 12.35
N GLN A 88 -4.38 -10.09 11.39
CA GLN A 88 -5.72 -10.55 11.04
C GLN A 88 -5.69 -11.97 10.47
N LEU A 89 -4.79 -12.23 9.50
CA LEU A 89 -4.64 -13.54 8.84
C LEU A 89 -4.17 -14.64 9.79
N SER A 90 -3.38 -14.30 10.80
CA SER A 90 -2.93 -15.25 11.83
C SER A 90 -4.08 -15.89 12.62
N ARG A 91 -5.27 -15.31 12.57
CA ARG A 91 -6.49 -15.81 13.21
C ARG A 91 -7.27 -16.79 12.33
N TYR A 92 -7.02 -16.82 11.02
CA TYR A 92 -7.71 -17.70 10.08
C TYR A 92 -7.09 -19.11 10.15
N PRO A 93 -7.86 -20.15 10.55
CA PRO A 93 -7.34 -21.52 10.67
C PRO A 93 -6.71 -22.01 9.37
N GLU A 94 -7.39 -21.79 8.24
CA GLU A 94 -6.93 -22.22 6.92
C GLU A 94 -5.59 -21.56 6.50
N ILE A 95 -5.36 -20.31 6.89
CA ILE A 95 -4.08 -19.62 6.61
C ILE A 95 -2.95 -20.18 7.46
N ARG A 96 -3.24 -20.51 8.73
CA ARG A 96 -2.25 -21.18 9.60
C ARG A 96 -1.87 -22.55 9.09
N ASP A 97 -2.85 -23.32 8.59
CA ASP A 97 -2.63 -24.66 8.05
C ASP A 97 -1.82 -24.59 6.74
N LEU A 98 -2.06 -23.58 5.89
CA LEU A 98 -1.33 -23.36 4.64
C LEU A 98 0.10 -22.85 4.88
N ALA A 99 0.33 -22.05 5.91
CA ALA A 99 1.65 -21.48 6.26
C ALA A 99 2.49 -22.46 7.14
N ASP A 100 2.60 -23.71 6.72
CA ASP A 100 3.18 -24.83 7.45
C ASP A 100 4.72 -24.94 7.35
N SER A 101 5.35 -24.09 6.60
CA SER A 101 6.80 -24.10 6.35
C SER A 101 7.37 -22.68 6.24
N PRO A 102 8.69 -22.50 6.51
CA PRO A 102 9.34 -21.19 6.41
C PRO A 102 9.11 -20.48 5.08
N ALA A 103 9.20 -21.21 3.97
CA ALA A 103 8.99 -20.68 2.63
C ALA A 103 7.54 -20.17 2.42
N ARG A 104 6.55 -20.87 3.02
CA ARG A 104 5.15 -20.45 2.94
C ARG A 104 4.85 -19.29 3.89
N VAL A 105 5.50 -19.21 5.05
CA VAL A 105 5.41 -18.04 5.95
C VAL A 105 6.02 -16.79 5.27
N GLU A 106 7.15 -16.94 4.60
CA GLU A 106 7.75 -15.85 3.80
C GLU A 106 6.80 -15.39 2.68
N LYS A 107 6.20 -16.35 1.96
CA LYS A 107 5.20 -16.05 0.91
C LYS A 107 3.94 -15.36 1.48
N LEU A 108 3.49 -15.75 2.67
CA LEU A 108 2.41 -15.05 3.38
C LEU A 108 2.80 -13.61 3.68
N TRP A 109 4.02 -13.39 4.15
CA TRP A 109 4.53 -12.05 4.41
C TRP A 109 4.62 -11.20 3.14
N GLU A 110 5.08 -11.77 2.03
CA GLU A 110 5.07 -11.12 0.73
C GLU A 110 3.65 -10.71 0.30
N ALA A 111 2.65 -11.57 0.56
CA ALA A 111 1.26 -11.27 0.26
C ALA A 111 0.72 -10.14 1.16
N CYS A 112 1.07 -10.14 2.45
CA CYS A 112 0.72 -9.08 3.39
C CYS A 112 1.27 -7.70 2.97
N ALA A 113 2.35 -7.65 2.19
CA ALA A 113 2.92 -6.41 1.66
C ALA A 113 2.05 -5.75 0.57
N LEU A 114 0.91 -6.34 0.18
CA LEU A 114 -0.05 -5.73 -0.73
C LEU A 114 -0.59 -4.42 -0.13
N PRO A 115 -0.36 -3.25 -0.76
CA PRO A 115 -0.87 -2.00 -0.23
C PRO A 115 -2.39 -1.89 -0.33
N ASP A 116 -3.03 -1.37 0.71
CA ASP A 116 -4.46 -1.06 0.66
C ASP A 116 -4.73 0.26 -0.09
N TYR A 117 -4.62 0.23 -1.42
CA TYR A 117 -4.97 1.37 -2.26
C TYR A 117 -6.46 1.71 -2.20
N ARG A 118 -7.31 0.74 -1.89
CA ARG A 118 -8.76 0.86 -1.91
C ARG A 118 -9.31 1.48 -0.63
N ARG A 119 -8.50 1.53 0.43
CA ARG A 119 -8.89 1.98 1.78
C ARG A 119 -10.16 1.27 2.28
N ILE A 120 -10.17 -0.04 2.10
CA ILE A 120 -11.27 -0.92 2.56
C ILE A 120 -11.09 -1.28 4.03
N THR A 121 -12.05 -2.01 4.60
CA THR A 121 -11.91 -2.47 5.98
C THR A 121 -10.73 -3.44 6.12
N PRO A 122 -10.05 -3.48 7.28
CA PRO A 122 -8.94 -4.41 7.51
C PRO A 122 -9.33 -5.87 7.25
N ALA A 123 -10.57 -6.26 7.56
CA ALA A 123 -11.08 -7.61 7.29
C ALA A 123 -11.17 -7.89 5.78
N GLN A 124 -11.78 -6.99 5.01
CA GLN A 124 -11.87 -7.16 3.55
C GLN A 124 -10.50 -7.18 2.87
N HIS A 125 -9.54 -6.38 3.39
CA HIS A 125 -8.17 -6.41 2.87
C HIS A 125 -7.48 -7.74 3.20
N ALA A 126 -7.66 -8.25 4.42
CA ALA A 126 -7.15 -9.56 4.82
C ALA A 126 -7.78 -10.69 3.98
N ASP A 127 -9.08 -10.66 3.71
CA ASP A 127 -9.76 -11.66 2.87
C ASP A 127 -9.19 -11.70 1.44
N LEU A 128 -8.89 -10.53 0.87
CA LEU A 128 -8.22 -10.44 -0.43
C LEU A 128 -6.83 -11.09 -0.37
N ILE A 129 -6.03 -10.77 0.64
CA ILE A 129 -4.69 -11.33 0.82
C ILE A 129 -4.79 -12.86 1.04
N ALA A 130 -5.76 -13.33 1.84
CA ALA A 130 -6.00 -14.75 2.06
C ALA A 130 -6.26 -15.51 0.75
N THR A 131 -7.09 -14.92 -0.12
CA THR A 131 -7.37 -15.48 -1.45
C THR A 131 -6.09 -15.60 -2.29
N LEU A 132 -5.33 -14.50 -2.40
CA LEU A 132 -4.07 -14.49 -3.16
C LEU A 132 -3.05 -15.48 -2.60
N PHE A 133 -2.85 -15.49 -1.28
CA PHE A 133 -1.93 -16.42 -0.63
C PHE A 133 -2.34 -17.87 -0.84
N SER A 134 -3.63 -18.19 -0.70
CA SER A 134 -4.14 -19.54 -0.91
C SER A 134 -3.89 -20.03 -2.33
N ASP A 135 -4.12 -19.17 -3.34
CA ASP A 135 -3.83 -19.47 -4.74
C ASP A 135 -2.33 -19.73 -4.95
N LEU A 136 -1.48 -18.85 -4.44
CA LEU A 136 -0.02 -18.96 -4.56
C LEU A 136 0.53 -20.24 -3.92
N VAL A 137 -0.04 -20.69 -2.80
CA VAL A 137 0.41 -21.91 -2.14
C VAL A 137 -0.13 -23.16 -2.84
N ARG A 138 -1.38 -23.15 -3.28
CA ARG A 138 -2.05 -24.33 -3.86
C ARG A 138 -1.70 -24.56 -5.32
N TYR A 139 -1.57 -23.49 -6.10
CA TYR A 139 -1.42 -23.53 -7.56
C TYR A 139 -0.10 -22.94 -8.06
N GLY A 140 0.66 -22.30 -7.18
CA GLY A 140 1.90 -21.61 -7.56
C GLY A 140 1.71 -20.22 -8.15
N THR A 141 0.52 -19.90 -8.64
CA THR A 141 0.15 -18.60 -9.23
C THR A 141 -1.26 -18.19 -8.77
N VAL A 142 -1.54 -16.90 -8.81
CA VAL A 142 -2.88 -16.35 -8.60
C VAL A 142 -3.80 -16.81 -9.73
N ASN A 143 -5.05 -17.10 -9.40
CA ASN A 143 -6.06 -17.51 -10.39
C ASN A 143 -6.35 -16.36 -11.37
N GLU A 144 -5.99 -16.58 -12.63
CA GLU A 144 -6.13 -15.56 -13.68
C GLU A 144 -7.61 -15.25 -14.01
N ASN A 145 -8.54 -16.19 -13.84
CA ASN A 145 -9.96 -15.90 -14.01
C ASN A 145 -10.48 -14.94 -12.93
N PHE A 146 -10.04 -15.15 -11.68
CA PHE A 146 -10.33 -14.22 -10.60
C PHE A 146 -9.75 -12.83 -10.90
N LEU A 147 -8.49 -12.77 -11.32
CA LEU A 147 -7.83 -11.51 -11.70
C LEU A 147 -8.56 -10.83 -12.86
N ALA A 148 -8.95 -11.58 -13.91
CA ALA A 148 -9.68 -11.08 -15.06
C ALA A 148 -11.00 -10.44 -14.67
N GLU A 149 -11.77 -11.10 -13.79
CA GLU A 149 -13.03 -10.57 -13.28
C GLU A 149 -12.84 -9.25 -12.51
N GLN A 150 -11.85 -9.20 -11.63
CA GLN A 150 -11.54 -8.00 -10.85
C GLN A 150 -11.09 -6.83 -11.72
N VAL A 151 -10.24 -7.10 -12.69
CA VAL A 151 -9.76 -6.08 -13.64
C VAL A 151 -10.92 -5.61 -14.53
N HIS A 152 -11.76 -6.53 -15.01
CA HIS A 152 -12.93 -6.19 -15.83
C HIS A 152 -13.94 -5.31 -15.08
N ARG A 153 -14.22 -5.60 -13.81
CA ARG A 153 -15.12 -4.77 -12.98
C ARG A 153 -14.61 -3.34 -12.82
N ALA A 154 -13.30 -3.16 -12.81
CA ALA A 154 -12.67 -1.86 -12.70
C ALA A 154 -12.47 -1.16 -14.04
N ASP A 155 -12.60 -1.86 -15.17
CA ASP A 155 -12.37 -1.36 -16.53
C ASP A 155 -13.61 -0.66 -17.09
N ARG A 156 -14.13 0.33 -16.35
CA ARG A 156 -15.26 1.16 -16.78
C ARG A 156 -14.90 2.63 -16.61
N THR A 157 -15.19 3.42 -17.63
CA THR A 157 -14.84 4.85 -17.72
C THR A 157 -16.02 5.77 -17.44
N ASP A 158 -17.20 5.21 -17.18
CA ASP A 158 -18.42 5.92 -16.80
C ASP A 158 -18.50 6.16 -15.30
N GLY A 159 -19.12 7.24 -14.87
CA GLY A 159 -19.41 7.55 -13.46
C GLY A 159 -18.82 8.85 -12.97
N GLU A 160 -19.15 9.18 -11.74
CA GLU A 160 -18.67 10.36 -11.02
C GLU A 160 -17.19 10.23 -10.63
N ILE A 161 -16.55 11.35 -10.31
CA ILE A 161 -15.11 11.43 -9.94
C ILE A 161 -14.77 10.45 -8.83
N ASP A 162 -15.61 10.32 -7.80
CA ASP A 162 -15.37 9.38 -6.70
C ASP A 162 -15.39 7.92 -7.16
N THR A 163 -16.31 7.58 -8.07
CA THR A 163 -16.39 6.25 -8.68
C THR A 163 -15.14 5.95 -9.51
N LEU A 164 -14.69 6.90 -10.32
CA LEU A 164 -13.48 6.76 -11.12
C LEU A 164 -12.23 6.65 -10.24
N SER A 165 -12.16 7.43 -9.16
CA SER A 165 -11.08 7.37 -8.17
C SER A 165 -11.01 5.99 -7.47
N ALA A 166 -12.16 5.43 -7.09
CA ALA A 166 -12.24 4.08 -6.52
C ALA A 166 -11.78 3.00 -7.51
N ARG A 167 -12.14 3.12 -8.79
CA ARG A 167 -11.68 2.20 -9.85
C ARG A 167 -10.17 2.32 -10.10
N ILE A 168 -9.61 3.53 -10.10
CA ILE A 168 -8.16 3.74 -10.19
C ILE A 168 -7.45 3.02 -9.03
N ALA A 169 -7.97 3.15 -7.81
CA ALA A 169 -7.44 2.47 -6.64
C ALA A 169 -7.49 0.93 -6.79
N GLN A 170 -8.59 0.42 -7.34
CA GLN A 170 -8.75 -1.01 -7.62
C GLN A 170 -7.74 -1.48 -8.69
N ILE A 171 -7.59 -0.77 -9.80
CA ILE A 171 -6.58 -1.11 -10.83
C ILE A 171 -5.16 -1.04 -10.27
N ARG A 172 -4.84 -0.10 -9.37
CA ARG A 172 -3.52 -0.05 -8.71
C ARG A 172 -3.22 -1.31 -7.92
N THR A 173 -4.21 -1.89 -7.24
CA THR A 173 -4.06 -3.19 -6.55
C THR A 173 -3.63 -4.28 -7.53
N TRP A 174 -4.29 -4.39 -8.66
CA TRP A 174 -3.97 -5.41 -9.67
C TRP A 174 -2.69 -5.12 -10.45
N THR A 175 -2.36 -3.85 -10.65
CA THR A 175 -1.03 -3.45 -11.16
C THR A 175 0.07 -3.90 -10.20
N TYR A 176 -0.13 -3.77 -8.89
CA TYR A 176 0.82 -4.28 -7.91
C TYR A 176 0.99 -5.81 -8.03
N VAL A 177 -0.10 -6.55 -8.06
CA VAL A 177 -0.09 -8.02 -8.22
C VAL A 177 0.63 -8.42 -9.51
N SER A 178 0.35 -7.76 -10.64
CA SER A 178 0.98 -8.09 -11.93
C SER A 178 2.50 -7.80 -11.99
N ASN A 179 3.00 -6.93 -11.12
CA ASN A 179 4.43 -6.62 -11.02
C ASN A 179 5.18 -7.49 -10.00
N ARG A 180 4.48 -8.43 -9.32
CA ARG A 180 5.14 -9.35 -8.39
C ARG A 180 5.76 -10.53 -9.15
N PRO A 181 7.05 -10.84 -8.92
CA PRO A 181 7.69 -11.99 -9.54
C PRO A 181 6.95 -13.28 -9.20
N SER A 182 6.72 -14.13 -10.18
CA SER A 182 6.13 -15.48 -10.03
C SER A 182 4.71 -15.53 -9.46
N TRP A 183 3.97 -14.40 -9.39
CA TRP A 183 2.59 -14.43 -8.93
C TRP A 183 1.59 -14.75 -10.03
N LEU A 184 1.94 -14.53 -11.28
CA LEU A 184 1.08 -14.78 -12.45
C LEU A 184 1.79 -15.66 -13.47
N ALA A 185 1.04 -16.41 -14.24
CA ALA A 185 1.58 -17.23 -15.33
C ALA A 185 2.02 -16.34 -16.50
N ASP A 186 1.25 -15.29 -16.83
CA ASP A 186 1.60 -14.28 -17.85
C ASP A 186 1.62 -12.86 -17.24
N PRO A 187 2.70 -12.46 -16.54
CA PRO A 187 2.82 -11.14 -15.95
C PRO A 187 2.77 -10.01 -16.99
N THR A 188 3.35 -10.23 -18.17
CA THR A 188 3.45 -9.19 -19.23
C THR A 188 2.07 -8.79 -19.73
N HIS A 189 1.21 -9.76 -20.02
CA HIS A 189 -0.16 -9.52 -20.44
C HIS A 189 -0.92 -8.66 -19.39
N TRP A 190 -0.80 -9.03 -18.10
CA TRP A 190 -1.52 -8.33 -17.04
C TRP A 190 -0.96 -6.96 -16.73
N GLN A 191 0.35 -6.74 -16.86
CA GLN A 191 0.97 -5.43 -16.73
C GLN A 191 0.49 -4.46 -17.81
N GLU A 192 0.45 -4.92 -19.07
CA GLU A 192 -0.05 -4.11 -20.18
C GLU A 192 -1.53 -3.78 -20.01
N LYS A 193 -2.35 -4.77 -19.67
CA LYS A 193 -3.79 -4.61 -19.48
C LYS A 193 -4.10 -3.62 -18.35
N THR A 194 -3.50 -3.78 -17.18
CA THR A 194 -3.74 -2.88 -16.03
C THR A 194 -3.21 -1.46 -16.29
N ARG A 195 -2.12 -1.32 -17.04
CA ARG A 195 -1.59 -0.01 -17.46
C ARG A 195 -2.53 0.69 -18.44
N GLY A 196 -3.05 -0.03 -19.42
CA GLY A 196 -4.02 0.48 -20.39
C GLY A 196 -5.29 0.98 -19.70
N ASN A 197 -5.88 0.17 -18.86
CA ASN A 197 -7.10 0.49 -18.10
C ASN A 197 -6.91 1.72 -17.22
N ARG A 198 -5.82 1.78 -16.46
CA ARG A 198 -5.48 2.95 -15.64
C ARG A 198 -5.37 4.22 -16.48
N GLY A 199 -4.69 4.15 -17.63
CA GLY A 199 -4.54 5.30 -18.52
C GLY A 199 -5.87 5.79 -19.07
N SER A 200 -6.80 4.89 -19.38
CA SER A 200 -8.14 5.23 -19.88
C SER A 200 -8.99 5.91 -18.79
N ILE A 201 -9.03 5.36 -17.59
CA ILE A 201 -9.81 5.92 -16.47
C ILE A 201 -9.27 7.30 -16.05
N VAL A 202 -7.95 7.47 -15.98
CA VAL A 202 -7.34 8.76 -15.62
C VAL A 202 -7.71 9.85 -16.64
N ARG A 203 -7.71 9.54 -17.94
CA ARG A 203 -8.12 10.52 -18.98
C ARG A 203 -9.58 10.93 -18.90
N CYS A 204 -10.47 10.09 -18.34
CA CYS A 204 -11.87 10.42 -18.15
C CYS A 204 -12.14 11.19 -16.85
N ALA A 205 -11.21 11.15 -15.88
CA ALA A 205 -11.31 11.83 -14.59
C ALA A 205 -10.68 13.24 -14.58
N THR A 206 -10.00 13.63 -15.66
CA THR A 206 -9.40 14.95 -15.87
C THR A 206 -10.22 15.80 -16.82
#